data_9599a2f6e1d2a48459980ac327ef3d53
#
_entry.id   9599a2f6e1d2a48459980ac327ef3d53
#
_cell.length_a   1.000
_cell.length_b   1.000
_cell.length_c   1.000
_cell.angle_alpha   90.00
_cell.angle_beta   90.00
_cell.angle_gamma   90.00
#
_symmetry.space_group_name_H-M   'P 1'
#
loop_
_entity.id
_entity.type
_entity.pdbx_description
1 polymer ?
#
loop_
_entity_poly.entity_id
_entity_poly.type
_entity_poly.pdbx_seq_one_letter_code
_entity_poly.pdbx_strand_id
1 'polypeptide(L)'
;DYGPSDILLNGAGGNHSSATTDKEYYEPGDLDADTKSFFDLDEVGVASVFNLNFMGILIPTQAFARDMVTREGCNIINISSMNAYTPLTKIPAYSGAKSAVSNFTQWLAVHFSKVGIRVNAIAPGFFSGKQNAALLWNPDGTPTARTKKILAATPMGRFGQAEELLGALLFLLNNEAASFVTGVVIPVDGGFSAYSGV
;
A
#
# COMPACT_ATOMS: atom_id res chain seq x y z
N ASP A 1 -6.60 -17.23 -25.03
CA ASP A 1 -5.64 -17.82 -24.07
C ASP A 1 -4.26 -17.24 -24.34
N TYR A 2 -3.71 -16.57 -23.36
CA TYR A 2 -2.39 -15.91 -23.45
C TYR A 2 -1.26 -16.78 -22.85
N GLY A 3 -1.59 -18.00 -22.43
CA GLY A 3 -0.65 -18.91 -21.77
C GLY A 3 -0.47 -18.61 -20.28
N PRO A 4 0.43 -19.33 -19.58
CA PRO A 4 0.69 -19.16 -18.17
C PRO A 4 1.46 -17.86 -17.89
N SER A 5 1.22 -17.27 -16.71
CA SER A 5 1.84 -16.01 -16.28
C SER A 5 3.16 -16.25 -15.54
N ASP A 6 4.23 -15.52 -15.89
CA ASP A 6 5.51 -15.53 -15.17
C ASP A 6 5.56 -14.47 -14.08
N ILE A 7 4.78 -13.42 -14.22
CA ILE A 7 4.74 -12.27 -13.31
C ILE A 7 3.31 -12.02 -12.89
N LEU A 8 3.09 -11.90 -11.59
CA LEU A 8 1.85 -11.43 -11.00
C LEU A 8 2.10 -10.11 -10.25
N LEU A 9 1.47 -9.02 -10.71
CA LEU A 9 1.49 -7.73 -10.03
C LEU A 9 0.11 -7.48 -9.40
N ASN A 10 0.04 -7.54 -8.09
CA ASN A 10 -1.17 -7.27 -7.31
C ASN A 10 -1.24 -5.79 -6.92
N GLY A 11 -1.98 -4.98 -7.68
CA GLY A 11 -2.08 -3.53 -7.52
C GLY A 11 -3.42 -3.02 -7.00
N ALA A 12 -4.42 -3.90 -6.81
CA ALA A 12 -5.72 -3.47 -6.28
C ALA A 12 -5.60 -2.96 -4.85
N GLY A 13 -6.31 -1.87 -4.53
CA GLY A 13 -6.31 -1.32 -3.19
C GLY A 13 -7.00 0.03 -3.10
N GLY A 14 -7.40 0.40 -1.89
CA GLY A 14 -8.06 1.68 -1.62
C GLY A 14 -8.60 1.74 -0.19
N ASN A 15 -9.08 2.92 0.19
CA ASN A 15 -9.75 3.16 1.47
C ASN A 15 -11.26 3.34 1.25
N HIS A 16 -12.02 3.36 2.34
CA HIS A 16 -13.47 3.60 2.34
C HIS A 16 -13.83 4.73 3.31
N SER A 17 -14.72 5.63 2.91
CA SER A 17 -15.09 6.80 3.72
C SER A 17 -15.74 6.42 5.05
N SER A 18 -16.53 5.33 5.10
CA SER A 18 -17.14 4.86 6.36
C SER A 18 -16.13 4.19 7.33
N ALA A 19 -14.93 3.86 6.86
CA ALA A 19 -13.81 3.37 7.68
C ALA A 19 -12.78 4.47 7.99
N THR A 20 -13.20 5.74 7.99
CA THR A 20 -12.34 6.92 8.17
C THR A 20 -12.91 7.80 9.27
N THR A 21 -12.08 8.27 10.22
CA THR A 21 -12.48 9.25 11.24
C THR A 21 -12.38 10.68 10.71
N ASP A 22 -13.14 11.60 11.29
CA ASP A 22 -13.12 13.03 10.89
C ASP A 22 -11.88 13.74 11.45
N LYS A 23 -11.48 13.41 12.68
CA LYS A 23 -10.34 14.00 13.37
C LYS A 23 -9.13 13.07 13.40
N GLU A 24 -7.95 13.64 13.56
CA GLU A 24 -6.69 12.91 13.74
C GLU A 24 -6.54 12.37 15.16
N TYR A 25 -7.04 13.12 16.14
CA TYR A 25 -7.02 12.80 17.56
C TYR A 25 -8.44 12.78 18.10
N TYR A 26 -8.68 11.88 19.03
CA TYR A 26 -9.89 11.91 19.84
C TYR A 26 -9.76 12.99 20.91
N GLU A 27 -10.81 13.81 21.08
CA GLU A 27 -10.87 14.87 22.08
C GLU A 27 -12.04 14.66 23.05
N PRO A 28 -11.93 15.10 24.32
CA PRO A 28 -13.05 15.04 25.25
C PRO A 28 -14.29 15.76 24.66
N GLY A 29 -15.43 15.07 24.66
CA GLY A 29 -16.68 15.58 24.11
C GLY A 29 -17.00 15.09 22.69
N ASP A 30 -16.08 14.38 22.01
CA ASP A 30 -16.33 13.85 20.66
C ASP A 30 -17.45 12.80 20.59
N LEU A 31 -17.77 12.13 21.71
CA LEU A 31 -18.89 11.20 21.79
C LEU A 31 -20.25 11.90 21.64
N ASP A 32 -20.34 13.16 22.07
CA ASP A 32 -21.58 13.94 22.04
C ASP A 32 -21.62 14.92 20.85
N ALA A 33 -20.57 14.92 20.02
CA ALA A 33 -20.45 15.82 18.88
C ALA A 33 -20.89 15.12 17.58
N ASP A 34 -21.35 15.90 16.59
CA ASP A 34 -21.58 15.42 15.23
C ASP A 34 -20.23 15.27 14.50
N THR A 35 -19.39 14.38 15.03
CA THR A 35 -18.02 14.14 14.56
C THR A 35 -17.76 12.64 14.56
N LYS A 36 -17.44 12.10 13.41
CA LYS A 36 -17.15 10.66 13.26
C LYS A 36 -15.82 10.31 13.93
N SER A 37 -15.91 9.60 15.05
CA SER A 37 -14.79 9.13 15.86
C SER A 37 -14.43 7.67 15.57
N PHE A 38 -13.56 7.07 16.37
CA PHE A 38 -13.25 5.64 16.33
C PHE A 38 -14.51 4.78 16.56
N PHE A 39 -15.43 5.22 17.42
CA PHE A 39 -16.63 4.46 17.79
C PHE A 39 -17.68 4.42 16.67
N ASP A 40 -17.56 5.30 15.68
CA ASP A 40 -18.48 5.44 14.53
C ASP A 40 -17.92 4.77 13.25
N LEU A 41 -16.81 4.07 13.35
CA LEU A 41 -16.27 3.31 12.23
C LEU A 41 -17.20 2.15 11.88
N ASP A 42 -17.67 2.14 10.64
CA ASP A 42 -18.61 1.15 10.15
C ASP A 42 -17.91 -0.21 9.88
N GLU A 43 -18.44 -1.28 10.48
CA GLU A 43 -17.89 -2.63 10.32
C GLU A 43 -17.86 -3.07 8.85
N VAL A 44 -18.91 -2.77 8.09
CA VAL A 44 -19.01 -3.11 6.65
C VAL A 44 -17.97 -2.34 5.86
N GLY A 45 -17.75 -1.08 6.19
CA GLY A 45 -16.70 -0.26 5.59
C GLY A 45 -15.30 -0.78 5.90
N VAL A 46 -15.04 -1.16 7.14
CA VAL A 46 -13.77 -1.78 7.55
C VAL A 46 -13.54 -3.10 6.80
N ALA A 47 -14.54 -3.99 6.77
CA ALA A 47 -14.48 -5.25 6.03
C ALA A 47 -14.23 -5.03 4.53
N SER A 48 -14.88 -4.02 3.94
CA SER A 48 -14.67 -3.64 2.53
C SER A 48 -13.22 -3.25 2.23
N VAL A 49 -12.59 -2.49 3.14
CA VAL A 49 -11.17 -2.12 3.00
C VAL A 49 -10.26 -3.36 3.04
N PHE A 50 -10.50 -4.29 3.97
CA PHE A 50 -9.73 -5.54 4.03
C PHE A 50 -9.99 -6.44 2.82
N ASN A 51 -11.23 -6.55 2.37
CA ASN A 51 -11.58 -7.31 1.17
C ASN A 51 -10.88 -6.76 -0.06
N LEU A 52 -10.89 -5.45 -0.27
CA LEU A 52 -10.23 -4.85 -1.42
C LEU A 52 -8.71 -5.01 -1.36
N ASN A 53 -8.09 -4.72 -0.21
CA ASN A 53 -6.63 -4.66 -0.11
C ASN A 53 -5.98 -6.02 0.13
N PHE A 54 -6.55 -6.85 1.02
CA PHE A 54 -5.95 -8.13 1.38
C PHE A 54 -6.51 -9.29 0.55
N MET A 55 -7.83 -9.46 0.47
CA MET A 55 -8.44 -10.51 -0.34
C MET A 55 -8.20 -10.26 -1.83
N GLY A 56 -8.14 -8.98 -2.27
CA GLY A 56 -7.76 -8.59 -3.63
C GLY A 56 -6.31 -8.95 -4.03
N ILE A 57 -5.47 -9.35 -3.09
CA ILE A 57 -4.13 -9.92 -3.33
C ILE A 57 -4.17 -11.44 -3.16
N LEU A 58 -4.80 -11.94 -2.11
CA LEU A 58 -4.84 -13.37 -1.79
C LEU A 58 -5.52 -14.17 -2.90
N ILE A 59 -6.70 -13.76 -3.34
CA ILE A 59 -7.49 -14.50 -4.35
C ILE A 59 -6.76 -14.59 -5.71
N PRO A 60 -6.27 -13.48 -6.32
CA PRO A 60 -5.49 -13.58 -7.53
C PRO A 60 -4.22 -14.42 -7.36
N THR A 61 -3.53 -14.28 -6.21
CA THR A 61 -2.34 -15.09 -5.93
C THR A 61 -2.68 -16.58 -5.91
N GLN A 62 -3.78 -17.00 -5.27
CA GLN A 62 -4.23 -18.39 -5.28
C GLN A 62 -4.52 -18.91 -6.69
N ALA A 63 -5.10 -18.05 -7.55
CA ALA A 63 -5.46 -18.42 -8.91
C ALA A 63 -4.21 -18.60 -9.79
N PHE A 64 -3.33 -17.59 -9.82
CA PHE A 64 -2.19 -17.57 -10.74
C PHE A 64 -1.00 -18.39 -10.24
N ALA A 65 -0.77 -18.48 -8.92
CA ALA A 65 0.35 -19.24 -8.40
C ALA A 65 0.25 -20.75 -8.68
N ARG A 66 -0.93 -21.28 -8.96
CA ARG A 66 -1.11 -22.70 -9.36
C ARG A 66 -0.28 -23.07 -10.61
N ASP A 67 -0.23 -22.18 -11.58
CA ASP A 67 0.56 -22.39 -12.79
C ASP A 67 2.04 -22.02 -12.58
N MET A 68 2.29 -21.03 -11.71
CA MET A 68 3.64 -20.55 -11.42
C MET A 68 4.49 -21.57 -10.66
N VAL A 69 3.91 -22.41 -9.78
CA VAL A 69 4.66 -23.40 -8.97
C VAL A 69 5.29 -24.52 -9.80
N THR A 70 4.92 -24.66 -11.07
CA THR A 70 5.50 -25.65 -11.99
C THR A 70 6.60 -25.07 -12.88
N ARG A 71 6.98 -23.80 -12.65
CA ARG A 71 7.87 -23.03 -13.54
C ARG A 71 8.90 -22.26 -12.73
N GLU A 72 10.12 -22.17 -13.24
CA GLU A 72 11.20 -21.43 -12.61
C GLU A 72 11.16 -19.93 -12.97
N GLY A 73 11.70 -19.10 -12.09
CA GLY A 73 11.90 -17.68 -12.33
C GLY A 73 10.63 -16.82 -12.24
N CYS A 74 9.53 -17.37 -11.75
CA CYS A 74 8.29 -16.61 -11.56
C CYS A 74 8.40 -15.58 -10.41
N ASN A 75 7.66 -14.48 -10.55
CA ASN A 75 7.67 -13.36 -9.61
C ASN A 75 6.26 -12.94 -9.21
N ILE A 76 6.07 -12.68 -7.92
CA ILE A 76 4.87 -12.04 -7.38
C ILE A 76 5.28 -10.73 -6.73
N ILE A 77 4.68 -9.63 -7.16
CA ILE A 77 4.89 -8.29 -6.60
C ILE A 77 3.56 -7.78 -6.04
N ASN A 78 3.56 -7.45 -4.76
CA ASN A 78 2.41 -6.88 -4.08
C ASN A 78 2.59 -5.37 -3.90
N ILE A 79 1.52 -4.59 -4.09
CA ILE A 79 1.52 -3.17 -3.75
C ILE A 79 1.02 -3.01 -2.32
N SER A 80 1.98 -2.80 -1.41
CA SER A 80 1.74 -2.43 -0.02
C SER A 80 1.50 -0.92 0.09
N SER A 81 2.01 -0.29 1.12
CA SER A 81 2.01 1.16 1.34
C SER A 81 3.01 1.51 2.43
N MET A 82 3.53 2.73 2.45
CA MET A 82 4.27 3.26 3.59
C MET A 82 3.44 3.22 4.88
N ASN A 83 2.09 3.20 4.78
CA ASN A 83 1.16 3.01 5.91
C ASN A 83 1.34 1.68 6.66
N ALA A 84 1.98 0.70 6.04
CA ALA A 84 2.33 -0.55 6.70
C ALA A 84 3.47 -0.36 7.73
N TYR A 85 4.28 0.68 7.58
CA TYR A 85 5.36 1.06 8.50
C TYR A 85 4.94 2.15 9.48
N THR A 86 4.33 3.21 8.95
CA THR A 86 3.91 4.39 9.71
C THR A 86 2.42 4.62 9.45
N PRO A 87 1.53 4.16 10.35
CA PRO A 87 0.09 4.29 10.14
C PRO A 87 -0.31 5.76 10.08
N LEU A 88 -1.06 6.12 9.05
CA LEU A 88 -1.62 7.46 8.95
C LEU A 88 -2.82 7.62 9.90
N THR A 89 -2.97 8.83 10.40
CA THR A 89 -4.18 9.23 11.13
C THR A 89 -5.43 9.06 10.28
N LYS A 90 -6.59 8.91 10.91
CA LYS A 90 -7.94 8.81 10.32
C LYS A 90 -8.28 7.51 9.58
N ILE A 91 -7.32 6.71 9.12
CA ILE A 91 -7.55 5.54 8.24
C ILE A 91 -7.00 4.23 8.82
N PRO A 92 -7.46 3.80 10.02
CA PRO A 92 -6.89 2.63 10.70
C PRO A 92 -7.08 1.33 9.91
N ALA A 93 -8.22 1.16 9.25
CA ALA A 93 -8.53 -0.04 8.47
C ALA A 93 -7.57 -0.19 7.27
N TYR A 94 -7.29 0.90 6.56
CA TYR A 94 -6.35 0.88 5.44
C TYR A 94 -4.92 0.56 5.89
N SER A 95 -4.45 1.21 6.96
CA SER A 95 -3.12 0.96 7.53
C SER A 95 -2.98 -0.49 7.98
N GLY A 96 -3.98 -1.04 8.67
CA GLY A 96 -4.03 -2.44 9.09
C GLY A 96 -4.02 -3.41 7.91
N ALA A 97 -4.83 -3.15 6.88
CA ALA A 97 -4.87 -3.98 5.69
C ALA A 97 -3.53 -3.97 4.91
N LYS A 98 -2.86 -2.84 4.80
CA LYS A 98 -1.54 -2.74 4.15
C LYS A 98 -0.42 -3.37 4.98
N SER A 99 -0.51 -3.34 6.30
CA SER A 99 0.38 -4.12 7.18
C SER A 99 0.18 -5.63 6.98
N ALA A 100 -1.07 -6.07 6.85
CA ALA A 100 -1.38 -7.46 6.53
C ALA A 100 -0.81 -7.88 5.17
N VAL A 101 -0.86 -7.02 4.15
CA VAL A 101 -0.24 -7.26 2.83
C VAL A 101 1.28 -7.42 2.95
N SER A 102 1.95 -6.58 3.73
CA SER A 102 3.40 -6.68 3.96
C SER A 102 3.78 -7.99 4.65
N ASN A 103 3.06 -8.37 5.70
CA ASN A 103 3.27 -9.64 6.40
C ASN A 103 2.98 -10.85 5.51
N PHE A 104 1.89 -10.81 4.74
CA PHE A 104 1.53 -11.87 3.80
C PHE A 104 2.57 -12.04 2.69
N THR A 105 3.17 -10.96 2.20
CA THR A 105 4.29 -10.99 1.25
C THR A 105 5.47 -11.81 1.81
N GLN A 106 5.83 -11.58 3.07
CA GLN A 106 6.90 -12.32 3.75
C GLN A 106 6.55 -13.80 3.90
N TRP A 107 5.31 -14.08 4.31
CA TRP A 107 4.83 -15.47 4.43
C TRP A 107 4.85 -16.21 3.09
N LEU A 108 4.36 -15.58 2.01
CA LEU A 108 4.37 -16.16 0.68
C LEU A 108 5.81 -16.40 0.17
N ALA A 109 6.73 -15.48 0.44
CA ALA A 109 8.13 -15.61 0.06
C ALA A 109 8.78 -16.86 0.65
N VAL A 110 8.50 -17.15 1.92
CA VAL A 110 8.95 -18.38 2.57
C VAL A 110 8.23 -19.60 2.00
N HIS A 111 6.90 -19.52 1.86
CA HIS A 111 6.06 -20.63 1.41
C HIS A 111 6.45 -21.10 0.00
N PHE A 112 6.73 -20.20 -0.92
CA PHE A 112 7.09 -20.52 -2.30
C PHE A 112 8.59 -20.63 -2.58
N SER A 113 9.45 -20.48 -1.57
CA SER A 113 10.90 -20.49 -1.75
C SER A 113 11.46 -21.77 -2.38
N LYS A 114 10.84 -22.91 -2.15
CA LYS A 114 11.29 -24.22 -2.65
C LYS A 114 10.85 -24.52 -4.08
N VAL A 115 9.96 -23.72 -4.64
CA VAL A 115 9.51 -23.84 -6.04
C VAL A 115 10.01 -22.69 -6.92
N GLY A 116 10.97 -21.89 -6.41
CA GLY A 116 11.65 -20.86 -7.19
C GLY A 116 10.85 -19.59 -7.47
N ILE A 117 9.68 -19.38 -6.81
CA ILE A 117 8.93 -18.13 -6.93
C ILE A 117 9.46 -17.13 -5.92
N ARG A 118 9.87 -15.95 -6.38
CA ARG A 118 10.19 -14.82 -5.51
C ARG A 118 8.95 -13.96 -5.27
N VAL A 119 8.73 -13.57 -4.03
CA VAL A 119 7.58 -12.75 -3.63
C VAL A 119 8.07 -11.53 -2.87
N ASN A 120 7.82 -10.35 -3.40
CA ASN A 120 8.24 -9.08 -2.82
C ASN A 120 7.11 -8.05 -2.87
N ALA A 121 7.30 -6.91 -2.24
CA ALA A 121 6.35 -5.80 -2.31
C ALA A 121 7.06 -4.46 -2.53
N ILE A 122 6.31 -3.51 -3.07
CA ILE A 122 6.64 -2.09 -3.07
C ILE A 122 5.67 -1.41 -2.12
N ALA A 123 6.17 -0.47 -1.33
CA ALA A 123 5.40 0.35 -0.40
C ALA A 123 5.44 1.83 -0.84
N PRO A 124 4.52 2.27 -1.73
CA PRO A 124 4.47 3.65 -2.17
C PRO A 124 4.14 4.61 -1.02
N GLY A 125 4.76 5.79 -1.04
CA GLY A 125 4.39 6.94 -0.26
C GLY A 125 3.24 7.73 -0.89
N PHE A 126 3.37 9.04 -0.92
CA PHE A 126 2.38 9.91 -1.54
C PHE A 126 2.76 10.25 -2.98
N PHE A 127 1.87 9.89 -3.89
CA PHE A 127 1.97 10.17 -5.32
C PHE A 127 0.81 11.06 -5.74
N SER A 128 1.09 12.10 -6.52
CA SER A 128 0.05 12.97 -7.07
C SER A 128 -0.45 12.38 -8.39
N GLY A 129 -1.77 12.31 -8.53
CA GLY A 129 -2.41 11.81 -9.75
C GLY A 129 -3.83 12.37 -9.91
N LYS A 130 -4.45 12.11 -11.06
CA LYS A 130 -5.81 12.60 -11.36
C LYS A 130 -6.86 12.16 -10.32
N GLN A 131 -6.71 10.95 -9.76
CA GLN A 131 -7.67 10.38 -8.81
C GLN A 131 -7.69 11.08 -7.46
N ASN A 132 -6.58 11.68 -7.02
CA ASN A 132 -6.45 12.32 -5.71
C ASN A 132 -6.23 13.83 -5.79
N ALA A 133 -6.24 14.41 -6.99
CA ALA A 133 -5.98 15.83 -7.20
C ALA A 133 -6.89 16.72 -6.34
N ALA A 134 -8.18 16.42 -6.26
CA ALA A 134 -9.14 17.19 -5.47
C ALA A 134 -8.90 17.11 -3.94
N LEU A 135 -8.20 16.10 -3.46
CA LEU A 135 -7.81 15.97 -2.05
C LEU A 135 -6.52 16.76 -1.74
N LEU A 136 -5.73 17.03 -2.77
CA LEU A 136 -4.39 17.60 -2.63
C LEU A 136 -4.35 19.09 -2.98
N TRP A 137 -5.18 19.53 -3.92
CA TRP A 137 -5.14 20.87 -4.47
C TRP A 137 -6.50 21.54 -4.39
N ASN A 138 -6.51 22.79 -3.96
CA ASN A 138 -7.69 23.65 -4.01
C ASN A 138 -8.03 24.01 -5.48
N PRO A 139 -9.25 24.49 -5.77
CA PRO A 139 -9.62 24.90 -7.13
C PRO A 139 -8.72 25.99 -7.74
N ASP A 140 -8.09 26.81 -6.90
CA ASP A 140 -7.15 27.85 -7.30
C ASP A 140 -5.71 27.34 -7.52
N GLY A 141 -5.49 26.01 -7.39
CA GLY A 141 -4.18 25.37 -7.55
C GLY A 141 -3.28 25.46 -6.31
N THR A 142 -3.73 26.06 -5.22
CA THR A 142 -2.98 26.09 -3.96
C THR A 142 -3.05 24.74 -3.22
N PRO A 143 -2.02 24.36 -2.44
CA PRO A 143 -2.03 23.12 -1.69
C PRO A 143 -3.05 23.16 -0.54
N THR A 144 -3.82 22.09 -0.39
CA THR A 144 -4.72 21.92 0.77
C THR A 144 -3.93 21.81 2.09
N ALA A 145 -4.59 21.97 3.24
CA ALA A 145 -3.97 21.74 4.54
C ALA A 145 -3.38 20.31 4.65
N ARG A 146 -4.06 19.33 4.07
CA ARG A 146 -3.56 17.94 3.97
C ARG A 146 -2.24 17.87 3.19
N THR A 147 -2.18 18.50 2.04
CA THR A 147 -0.95 18.55 1.22
C THR A 147 0.21 19.17 1.96
N LYS A 148 -0.02 20.29 2.64
CA LYS A 148 1.02 20.94 3.44
C LYS A 148 1.60 20.02 4.51
N LYS A 149 0.73 19.26 5.24
CA LYS A 149 1.16 18.26 6.24
C LYS A 149 1.96 17.13 5.60
N ILE A 150 1.49 16.58 4.47
CA ILE A 150 2.18 15.51 3.74
C ILE A 150 3.58 15.96 3.31
N LEU A 151 3.69 17.12 2.68
CA LEU A 151 4.97 17.63 2.19
C LEU A 151 5.94 17.98 3.33
N ALA A 152 5.44 18.52 4.44
CA ALA A 152 6.24 18.79 5.63
C ALA A 152 6.79 17.50 6.28
N ALA A 153 6.06 16.38 6.17
CA ALA A 153 6.47 15.07 6.69
C ALA A 153 7.25 14.23 5.65
N THR A 154 7.40 14.71 4.41
CA THR A 154 8.16 14.02 3.37
C THR A 154 9.51 14.72 3.19
N PRO A 155 10.66 14.14 3.59
CA PRO A 155 11.97 14.80 3.51
C PRO A 155 12.36 15.30 2.11
N MET A 156 11.95 14.60 1.03
CA MET A 156 12.17 15.08 -0.35
C MET A 156 11.30 16.28 -0.74
N GLY A 157 10.35 16.73 0.10
CA GLY A 157 9.55 17.94 -0.05
C GLY A 157 8.59 17.96 -1.25
N ARG A 158 8.31 16.82 -1.85
CA ARG A 158 7.44 16.68 -3.02
C ARG A 158 6.67 15.37 -3.04
N PHE A 159 5.65 15.28 -3.85
CA PHE A 159 5.00 14.02 -4.24
C PHE A 159 5.90 13.21 -5.19
N GLY A 160 5.77 11.89 -5.15
CA GLY A 160 6.35 11.02 -6.16
C GLY A 160 5.58 11.11 -7.49
N GLN A 161 6.28 10.80 -8.58
CA GLN A 161 5.71 10.56 -9.90
C GLN A 161 5.54 9.06 -10.10
N ALA A 162 4.49 8.63 -10.81
CA ALA A 162 4.20 7.20 -10.98
C ALA A 162 5.38 6.41 -11.57
N GLU A 163 6.14 7.02 -12.46
CA GLU A 163 7.32 6.46 -13.11
C GLU A 163 8.45 6.15 -12.12
N GLU A 164 8.49 6.83 -10.97
CA GLU A 164 9.51 6.59 -9.93
C GLU A 164 9.32 5.25 -9.19
N LEU A 165 8.15 4.62 -9.33
CA LEU A 165 7.93 3.24 -8.86
C LEU A 165 8.62 2.20 -9.74
N LEU A 166 8.84 2.52 -11.03
CA LEU A 166 9.37 1.57 -12.01
C LEU A 166 10.77 1.07 -11.66
N GLY A 167 11.62 1.90 -11.08
CA GLY A 167 12.97 1.49 -10.69
C GLY A 167 12.96 0.33 -9.70
N ALA A 168 12.18 0.42 -8.64
CA ALA A 168 12.03 -0.64 -7.66
C ALA A 168 11.34 -1.88 -8.26
N LEU A 169 10.29 -1.66 -9.08
CA LEU A 169 9.58 -2.74 -9.75
C LEU A 169 10.50 -3.54 -10.68
N LEU A 170 11.20 -2.87 -11.58
CA LEU A 170 12.10 -3.51 -12.56
C LEU A 170 13.27 -4.23 -11.87
N PHE A 171 13.81 -3.65 -10.79
CA PHE A 171 14.82 -4.34 -9.98
C PHE A 171 14.28 -5.65 -9.41
N LEU A 172 13.11 -5.64 -8.77
CA LEU A 172 12.52 -6.83 -8.18
C LEU A 172 12.14 -7.89 -9.21
N LEU A 173 11.75 -7.49 -10.42
CA LEU A 173 11.39 -8.39 -11.52
C LEU A 173 12.61 -8.99 -12.22
N ASN A 174 13.78 -8.36 -12.12
CA ASN A 174 15.01 -8.87 -12.77
C ASN A 174 15.53 -10.08 -12.02
N ASN A 175 15.48 -11.25 -12.67
CA ASN A 175 15.88 -12.51 -12.06
C ASN A 175 17.40 -12.64 -11.87
N GLU A 176 18.22 -11.85 -12.56
CA GLU A 176 19.68 -11.82 -12.34
C GLU A 176 20.03 -10.87 -11.19
N ALA A 177 19.54 -9.62 -11.25
CA ALA A 177 19.86 -8.60 -10.25
C ALA A 177 19.25 -8.87 -8.88
N ALA A 178 18.10 -9.52 -8.83
CA ALA A 178 17.35 -9.80 -7.60
C ALA A 178 17.16 -11.29 -7.30
N SER A 179 18.04 -12.15 -7.82
CA SER A 179 17.95 -13.62 -7.68
C SER A 179 17.90 -14.09 -6.22
N PHE A 180 18.50 -13.36 -5.29
CA PHE A 180 18.52 -13.67 -3.85
C PHE A 180 17.64 -12.73 -3.01
N VAL A 181 16.74 -11.98 -3.68
CA VAL A 181 15.83 -11.02 -3.03
C VAL A 181 14.41 -11.58 -3.03
N THR A 182 13.92 -12.00 -1.86
CA THR A 182 12.54 -12.43 -1.64
C THR A 182 12.08 -12.05 -0.23
N GLY A 183 10.81 -11.73 -0.05
CA GLY A 183 10.24 -11.32 1.22
C GLY A 183 10.49 -9.87 1.62
N VAL A 184 11.06 -9.05 0.72
CA VAL A 184 11.31 -7.63 1.02
C VAL A 184 10.08 -6.78 0.69
N VAL A 185 9.93 -5.69 1.43
CA VAL A 185 8.98 -4.61 1.15
C VAL A 185 9.79 -3.34 0.98
N ILE A 186 9.84 -2.79 -0.23
CA ILE A 186 10.67 -1.61 -0.55
C ILE A 186 9.84 -0.34 -0.46
N PRO A 187 10.09 0.57 0.51
CA PRO A 187 9.49 1.89 0.52
C PRO A 187 9.97 2.72 -0.67
N VAL A 188 9.03 3.36 -1.37
CA VAL A 188 9.29 4.38 -2.40
C VAL A 188 8.43 5.59 -2.03
N ASP A 189 8.91 6.38 -1.07
CA ASP A 189 8.08 7.33 -0.33
C ASP A 189 8.72 8.69 -0.05
N GLY A 190 9.87 8.99 -0.66
CA GLY A 190 10.58 10.25 -0.46
C GLY A 190 11.12 10.43 0.96
N GLY A 191 11.28 9.33 1.71
CA GLY A 191 11.78 9.31 3.09
C GLY A 191 10.70 9.46 4.16
N PHE A 192 9.41 9.45 3.77
CA PHE A 192 8.29 9.66 4.70
C PHE A 192 8.32 8.68 5.87
N SER A 193 8.44 7.37 5.61
CA SER A 193 8.43 6.35 6.66
C SER A 193 9.69 6.34 7.54
N ALA A 194 10.78 6.94 7.07
CA ALA A 194 12.05 7.04 7.82
C ALA A 194 12.15 8.30 8.68
N TYR A 195 11.25 9.28 8.47
CA TYR A 195 11.35 10.58 9.13
C TYR A 195 10.73 10.55 10.53
N SER A 196 11.54 10.89 11.54
CA SER A 196 11.11 10.93 12.95
C SER A 196 10.43 12.26 13.34
N GLY A 197 10.52 13.29 12.53
CA GLY A 197 9.97 14.62 12.81
C GLY A 197 10.89 15.53 13.63
N VAL A 198 12.11 15.09 13.96
CA VAL A 198 13.14 15.84 14.69
C VAL A 198 14.50 15.68 14.02
#